data_1168c3250321a3b94243a6bd99c3db12
#
_entry.id   1168c3250321a3b94243a6bd99c3db12
#
_cell.length_a   1.000
_cell.length_b   1.000
_cell.length_c   1.000
_cell.angle_alpha   90.00
_cell.angle_beta   90.00
_cell.angle_gamma   90.00
#
_symmetry.space_group_name_H-M   'P 1'
#
loop_
_entity.id
_entity.type
_entity.pdbx_description
1 polymer ?
#
loop_
_entity_poly.entity_id
_entity_poly.type
_entity_poly.pdbx_seq_one_letter_code
_entity_poly.pdbx_strand_id
1 'polypeptide(L)'
;MDSVKDMLLLLISSSIVSNIVLSQFMGLCPFLGVSRKIKTAGGMGTAVIFVITLASAVAGVIYKFILQPLHIEYLETIVFILVIAALVQFVEMFLKKAMPSLYQALGVYLPLITTNCAVLGVAITNVQKEYGILTGIVNGFATAFGFTIAIVILAGLREKMEYNDISESFQGTPIVLLTACLMAIAFCGFSGLI
;
A
#
# COMPACT_ATOMS: atom_id res chain seq x y z
N MET A 1 -21.55 6.96 19.66
CA MET A 1 -20.60 5.93 20.16
C MET A 1 -20.37 4.83 19.13
N ASP A 2 -21.32 4.61 18.25
CA ASP A 2 -21.22 3.57 17.19
C ASP A 2 -20.21 3.95 16.09
N SER A 3 -20.13 5.20 15.71
CA SER A 3 -19.21 5.70 14.69
C SER A 3 -17.71 5.43 15.00
N VAL A 4 -17.31 5.48 16.27
CA VAL A 4 -15.90 5.19 16.66
C VAL A 4 -15.62 3.69 16.64
N LYS A 5 -16.59 2.87 17.03
CA LYS A 5 -16.48 1.40 16.94
C LYS A 5 -16.38 0.96 15.47
N ASP A 6 -17.21 1.54 14.61
CA ASP A 6 -17.20 1.22 13.17
C ASP A 6 -15.89 1.64 12.51
N MET A 7 -15.32 2.79 12.89
CA MET A 7 -14.00 3.20 12.42
C MET A 7 -12.88 2.29 12.91
N LEU A 8 -12.97 1.81 14.15
CA LEU A 8 -11.96 0.91 14.73
C LEU A 8 -12.03 -0.49 14.12
N LEU A 9 -13.24 -0.99 13.87
CA LEU A 9 -13.47 -2.24 13.13
C LEU A 9 -12.95 -2.12 11.70
N LEU A 10 -13.19 -1.00 11.02
CA LEU A 10 -12.68 -0.74 9.67
C LEU A 10 -11.15 -0.71 9.65
N LEU A 11 -10.50 -0.09 10.64
CA LEU A 11 -9.05 -0.10 10.79
C LEU A 11 -8.49 -1.52 10.89
N ILE A 12 -9.03 -2.35 11.76
CA ILE A 12 -8.58 -3.73 11.96
C ILE A 12 -8.87 -4.58 10.72
N SER A 13 -10.07 -4.47 10.17
CA SER A 13 -10.49 -5.22 8.99
C SER A 13 -9.61 -4.90 7.78
N SER A 14 -9.39 -3.63 7.48
CA SER A 14 -8.56 -3.21 6.31
C SER A 14 -7.07 -3.46 6.51
N SER A 15 -6.58 -3.49 7.75
CA SER A 15 -5.15 -3.69 8.02
C SER A 15 -4.75 -5.17 8.02
N ILE A 16 -5.53 -6.03 8.69
CA ILE A 16 -5.17 -7.43 8.94
C ILE A 16 -5.96 -8.38 8.04
N VAL A 17 -7.29 -8.28 8.06
CA VAL A 17 -8.16 -9.25 7.37
C VAL A 17 -8.15 -9.08 5.87
N SER A 18 -8.37 -7.85 5.40
CA SER A 18 -8.35 -7.51 3.97
C SER A 18 -7.05 -6.81 3.58
N ASN A 19 -5.91 -7.41 3.97
CA ASN A 19 -4.61 -6.83 3.62
C ASN A 19 -4.45 -6.77 2.10
N ILE A 20 -4.26 -5.55 1.57
CA ILE A 20 -4.25 -5.29 0.13
C ILE A 20 -3.15 -6.07 -0.61
N VAL A 21 -2.02 -6.35 0.04
CA VAL A 21 -0.92 -7.10 -0.56
C VAL A 21 -1.20 -8.59 -0.57
N LEU A 22 -1.62 -9.15 0.57
CA LEU A 22 -1.73 -10.60 0.76
C LEU A 22 -3.08 -11.16 0.31
N SER A 23 -4.15 -10.33 0.35
CA SER A 23 -5.49 -10.74 -0.09
C SER A 23 -5.79 -10.36 -1.54
N GLN A 24 -5.38 -9.16 -1.97
CA GLN A 24 -5.69 -8.64 -3.31
C GLN A 24 -4.49 -8.65 -4.26
N PHE A 25 -3.31 -9.01 -3.77
CA PHE A 25 -2.05 -9.05 -4.53
C PHE A 25 -1.67 -7.71 -5.18
N MET A 26 -2.14 -6.59 -4.61
CA MET A 26 -1.81 -5.26 -5.09
C MET A 26 -0.59 -4.71 -4.35
N GLY A 27 0.30 -4.02 -5.09
CA GLY A 27 1.53 -3.48 -4.53
C GLY A 27 2.66 -4.49 -4.36
N LEU A 28 2.69 -5.56 -5.15
CA LEU A 28 3.75 -6.57 -5.14
C LEU A 28 5.11 -6.01 -5.58
N CYS A 29 5.13 -5.00 -6.47
CA CYS A 29 6.38 -4.43 -6.98
C CYS A 29 7.26 -3.88 -5.84
N PRO A 30 6.80 -2.97 -4.98
CA PRO A 30 7.58 -2.53 -3.83
C PRO A 30 7.72 -3.63 -2.77
N PHE A 31 6.71 -4.48 -2.59
CA PHE A 31 6.73 -5.58 -1.64
C PHE A 31 7.87 -6.57 -1.88
N LEU A 32 8.09 -6.98 -3.12
CA LEU A 32 9.18 -7.89 -3.50
C LEU A 32 10.52 -7.16 -3.67
N GLY A 33 10.50 -5.93 -4.21
CA GLY A 33 11.70 -5.18 -4.54
C GLY A 33 12.44 -4.64 -3.34
N VAL A 34 11.73 -4.12 -2.34
CA VAL A 34 12.33 -3.36 -1.21
C VAL A 34 12.45 -4.19 0.08
N SER A 35 11.92 -5.40 0.13
CA SER A 35 11.90 -6.26 1.31
C SER A 35 13.22 -6.99 1.59
N ARG A 36 14.38 -6.52 1.09
CA ARG A 36 15.68 -7.15 1.34
C ARG A 36 16.22 -6.91 2.75
N LYS A 37 15.97 -5.74 3.32
CA LYS A 37 16.42 -5.35 4.67
C LYS A 37 15.28 -4.70 5.43
N ILE A 38 15.16 -4.98 6.73
CA ILE A 38 14.10 -4.44 7.60
C ILE A 38 14.14 -2.91 7.62
N LYS A 39 15.33 -2.29 7.64
CA LYS A 39 15.47 -0.83 7.65
C LYS A 39 14.89 -0.17 6.38
N THR A 40 15.17 -0.72 5.20
CA THR A 40 14.63 -0.20 3.93
C THR A 40 13.15 -0.47 3.80
N ALA A 41 12.67 -1.63 4.27
CA ALA A 41 11.25 -1.98 4.30
C ALA A 41 10.44 -1.04 5.21
N GLY A 42 10.97 -0.71 6.39
CA GLY A 42 10.33 0.25 7.30
C GLY A 42 10.26 1.67 6.72
N GLY A 43 11.36 2.15 6.11
CA GLY A 43 11.38 3.45 5.44
C GLY A 43 10.40 3.52 4.26
N MET A 44 10.32 2.45 3.46
CA MET A 44 9.34 2.33 2.38
C MET A 44 7.92 2.31 2.91
N GLY A 45 7.65 1.57 3.99
CA GLY A 45 6.35 1.48 4.63
C GLY A 45 5.84 2.85 5.08
N THR A 46 6.67 3.65 5.75
CA THR A 46 6.30 5.01 6.18
C THR A 46 6.02 5.94 5.00
N ALA A 47 6.80 5.88 3.94
CA ALA A 47 6.55 6.64 2.72
C ALA A 47 5.22 6.23 2.06
N VAL A 48 4.93 4.94 1.99
CA VAL A 48 3.66 4.42 1.44
C VAL A 48 2.47 4.85 2.28
N ILE A 49 2.56 4.83 3.62
CA ILE A 49 1.49 5.34 4.51
C ILE A 49 1.17 6.80 4.17
N PHE A 50 2.19 7.64 4.06
CA PHE A 50 2.00 9.05 3.73
C PHE A 50 1.34 9.24 2.37
N VAL A 51 1.86 8.57 1.34
CA VAL A 51 1.36 8.68 -0.04
C VAL A 51 -0.07 8.17 -0.19
N ILE A 52 -0.40 6.98 0.36
CA ILE A 52 -1.76 6.41 0.25
C ILE A 52 -2.77 7.29 0.99
N THR A 53 -2.43 7.77 2.17
CA THR A 53 -3.34 8.64 2.96
C THR A 53 -3.61 9.93 2.21
N LEU A 54 -2.58 10.56 1.65
CA LEU A 54 -2.71 11.79 0.87
C LEU A 54 -3.49 11.55 -0.43
N ALA A 55 -3.18 10.46 -1.14
CA ALA A 55 -3.88 10.08 -2.37
C ALA A 55 -5.36 9.78 -2.13
N SER A 56 -5.70 9.09 -1.03
CA SER A 56 -7.10 8.82 -0.64
C SER A 56 -7.86 10.11 -0.35
N ALA A 57 -7.22 11.09 0.31
CA ALA A 57 -7.83 12.39 0.58
C ALA A 57 -8.12 13.15 -0.72
N VAL A 58 -7.12 13.27 -1.60
CA VAL A 58 -7.25 14.01 -2.87
C VAL A 58 -8.21 13.31 -3.82
N ALA A 59 -8.12 11.97 -3.97
CA ALA A 59 -9.03 11.20 -4.81
C ALA A 59 -10.50 11.33 -4.33
N GLY A 60 -10.74 11.28 -3.01
CA GLY A 60 -12.07 11.46 -2.45
C GLY A 60 -12.67 12.87 -2.72
N VAL A 61 -11.84 13.91 -2.64
CA VAL A 61 -12.25 15.29 -2.98
C VAL A 61 -12.57 15.40 -4.46
N ILE A 62 -11.71 14.90 -5.33
CA ILE A 62 -11.90 14.95 -6.79
C ILE A 62 -13.14 14.17 -7.21
N TYR A 63 -13.34 12.98 -6.65
CA TYR A 63 -14.53 12.18 -6.94
C TYR A 63 -15.80 12.95 -6.60
N LYS A 64 -15.90 13.48 -5.39
CA LYS A 64 -17.09 14.15 -4.90
C LYS A 64 -17.38 15.50 -5.59
N PHE A 65 -16.34 16.29 -5.92
CA PHE A 65 -16.51 17.64 -6.46
C PHE A 65 -16.45 17.71 -7.99
N ILE A 66 -15.82 16.74 -8.65
CA ILE A 66 -15.60 16.78 -10.11
C ILE A 66 -16.34 15.63 -10.80
N LEU A 67 -16.10 14.38 -10.41
CA LEU A 67 -16.65 13.24 -11.15
C LEU A 67 -18.16 13.07 -10.94
N GLN A 68 -18.63 13.17 -9.72
CA GLN A 68 -20.02 12.99 -9.37
C GLN A 68 -20.94 14.02 -10.03
N PRO A 69 -20.68 15.35 -10.01
CA PRO A 69 -21.56 16.32 -10.66
C PRO A 69 -21.49 16.32 -12.19
N LEU A 70 -20.38 15.83 -12.78
CA LEU A 70 -20.25 15.76 -14.24
C LEU A 70 -20.77 14.44 -14.84
N HIS A 71 -21.16 13.46 -14.03
CA HIS A 71 -21.59 12.10 -14.48
C HIS A 71 -20.53 11.39 -15.36
N ILE A 72 -19.24 11.59 -15.08
CA ILE A 72 -18.11 10.99 -15.82
C ILE A 72 -17.47 9.85 -15.00
N GLU A 73 -18.29 9.07 -14.31
CA GLU A 73 -17.82 8.01 -13.41
C GLU A 73 -17.06 6.90 -14.15
N TYR A 74 -17.37 6.64 -15.43
CA TYR A 74 -16.66 5.63 -16.23
C TYR A 74 -15.19 5.99 -16.54
N LEU A 75 -14.78 7.25 -16.37
CA LEU A 75 -13.40 7.70 -16.53
C LEU A 75 -12.62 7.80 -15.20
N GLU A 76 -13.22 7.35 -14.10
CA GLU A 76 -12.64 7.47 -12.74
C GLU A 76 -11.21 6.92 -12.66
N THR A 77 -10.95 5.75 -13.26
CA THR A 77 -9.64 5.10 -13.23
C THR A 77 -8.57 5.94 -13.92
N ILE A 78 -8.88 6.53 -15.08
CA ILE A 78 -7.95 7.36 -15.83
C ILE A 78 -7.63 8.65 -15.06
N VAL A 79 -8.66 9.28 -14.52
CA VAL A 79 -8.52 10.50 -13.72
C VAL A 79 -7.69 10.23 -12.47
N PHE A 80 -7.95 9.13 -11.76
CA PHE A 80 -7.19 8.76 -10.57
C PHE A 80 -5.72 8.46 -10.88
N ILE A 81 -5.43 7.72 -11.95
CA ILE A 81 -4.04 7.47 -12.36
C ILE A 81 -3.31 8.78 -12.61
N LEU A 82 -3.92 9.71 -13.36
CA LEU A 82 -3.30 10.98 -13.69
C LEU A 82 -3.06 11.84 -12.44
N VAL A 83 -4.05 11.94 -11.57
CA VAL A 83 -3.97 12.73 -10.34
C VAL A 83 -2.95 12.13 -9.37
N ILE A 84 -2.97 10.81 -9.16
CA ILE A 84 -2.02 10.13 -8.28
C ILE A 84 -0.60 10.29 -8.82
N ALA A 85 -0.38 10.15 -10.13
CA ALA A 85 0.92 10.34 -10.73
C ALA A 85 1.44 11.78 -10.53
N ALA A 86 0.61 12.79 -10.76
CA ALA A 86 0.97 14.20 -10.54
C ALA A 86 1.28 14.49 -9.06
N LEU A 87 0.45 13.95 -8.13
CA LEU A 87 0.61 14.12 -6.70
C LEU A 87 1.92 13.48 -6.20
N VAL A 88 2.22 12.26 -6.65
CA VAL A 88 3.43 11.55 -6.19
C VAL A 88 4.68 12.19 -6.79
N GLN A 89 4.65 12.70 -8.02
CA GLN A 89 5.72 13.51 -8.60
C GLN A 89 5.99 14.77 -7.76
N PHE A 90 4.94 15.42 -7.29
CA PHE A 90 5.05 16.58 -6.41
C PHE A 90 5.69 16.19 -5.06
N VAL A 91 5.25 15.08 -4.46
CA VAL A 91 5.82 14.55 -3.21
C VAL A 91 7.29 14.17 -3.40
N GLU A 92 7.65 13.57 -4.53
CA GLU A 92 9.04 13.22 -4.86
C GLU A 92 9.94 14.47 -4.90
N MET A 93 9.50 15.52 -5.58
CA MET A 93 10.25 16.79 -5.63
C MET A 93 10.40 17.41 -4.23
N PHE A 94 9.35 17.31 -3.42
CA PHE A 94 9.37 17.80 -2.04
C PHE A 94 10.35 17.00 -1.16
N LEU A 95 10.31 15.67 -1.22
CA LEU A 95 11.23 14.79 -0.47
C LEU A 95 12.69 15.02 -0.88
N LYS A 96 12.96 15.20 -2.16
CA LYS A 96 14.31 15.50 -2.68
C LYS A 96 14.88 16.77 -2.07
N LYS A 97 14.05 17.77 -1.82
CA LYS A 97 14.45 19.07 -1.27
C LYS A 97 14.48 19.09 0.26
N ALA A 98 13.52 18.42 0.92
CA ALA A 98 13.33 18.45 2.37
C ALA A 98 14.20 17.43 3.12
N MET A 99 14.37 16.22 2.55
CA MET A 99 15.07 15.11 3.21
C MET A 99 15.99 14.36 2.24
N PRO A 100 17.13 14.93 1.86
CA PRO A 100 18.04 14.33 0.86
C PRO A 100 18.64 13.00 1.32
N SER A 101 18.80 12.76 2.62
CA SER A 101 19.29 11.49 3.17
C SER A 101 18.29 10.34 2.96
N LEU A 102 17.00 10.60 3.14
CA LEU A 102 15.94 9.64 2.89
C LEU A 102 15.76 9.39 1.38
N TYR A 103 15.89 10.46 0.59
CA TYR A 103 15.86 10.37 -0.87
C TYR A 103 17.00 9.49 -1.41
N GLN A 104 18.22 9.61 -0.89
CA GLN A 104 19.34 8.76 -1.29
C GLN A 104 19.17 7.29 -0.86
N ALA A 105 18.59 7.04 0.31
CA ALA A 105 18.29 5.69 0.79
C ALA A 105 17.18 5.00 -0.01
N LEU A 106 16.18 5.75 -0.46
CA LEU A 106 15.04 5.27 -1.26
C LEU A 106 15.27 5.39 -2.77
N GLY A 107 16.23 6.17 -3.22
CA GLY A 107 16.58 6.64 -4.57
C GLY A 107 16.01 5.86 -5.76
N VAL A 108 16.44 4.61 -5.95
CA VAL A 108 15.99 3.76 -7.07
C VAL A 108 14.54 3.26 -6.88
N TYR A 109 14.01 3.28 -5.64
CA TYR A 109 12.70 2.74 -5.31
C TYR A 109 11.57 3.78 -5.33
N LEU A 110 11.89 5.08 -5.54
CA LEU A 110 10.88 6.12 -5.65
C LEU A 110 9.90 5.89 -6.82
N PRO A 111 10.35 5.48 -8.02
CA PRO A 111 9.42 5.14 -9.09
C PRO A 111 8.45 4.02 -8.74
N LEU A 112 8.85 3.09 -7.84
CA LEU A 112 7.97 2.03 -7.35
C LEU A 112 6.85 2.53 -6.43
N ILE A 113 7.00 3.72 -5.83
CA ILE A 113 5.93 4.37 -5.07
C ILE A 113 4.95 5.05 -6.01
N THR A 114 5.45 5.71 -7.08
CA THR A 114 4.61 6.43 -8.05
C THR A 114 3.69 5.49 -8.83
N THR A 115 4.19 4.33 -9.22
CA THR A 115 3.46 3.31 -9.98
C THR A 115 2.85 2.21 -9.11
N ASN A 116 2.67 2.49 -7.81
CA ASN A 116 2.17 1.48 -6.87
C ASN A 116 0.68 1.22 -7.07
N CYS A 117 0.35 0.01 -7.51
CA CYS A 117 -1.03 -0.44 -7.71
C CYS A 117 -1.89 -0.37 -6.44
N ALA A 118 -1.27 -0.46 -5.25
CA ALA A 118 -2.01 -0.36 -3.99
C ALA A 118 -2.62 1.03 -3.79
N VAL A 119 -1.94 2.11 -4.21
CA VAL A 119 -2.45 3.48 -4.11
C VAL A 119 -3.72 3.64 -4.95
N LEU A 120 -3.68 3.16 -6.19
CA LEU A 120 -4.83 3.18 -7.10
C LEU A 120 -5.95 2.26 -6.59
N GLY A 121 -5.59 1.05 -6.12
CA GLY A 121 -6.56 0.09 -5.59
C GLY A 121 -7.35 0.62 -4.40
N VAL A 122 -6.71 1.34 -3.48
CA VAL A 122 -7.39 1.99 -2.35
C VAL A 122 -8.32 3.09 -2.83
N ALA A 123 -7.91 3.91 -3.79
CA ALA A 123 -8.75 4.98 -4.34
C ALA A 123 -10.02 4.42 -4.98
N ILE A 124 -9.89 3.39 -5.83
CA ILE A 124 -11.03 2.72 -6.46
C ILE A 124 -11.93 2.04 -5.43
N THR A 125 -11.37 1.34 -4.45
CA THR A 125 -12.13 0.67 -3.38
C THR A 125 -12.94 1.67 -2.56
N ASN A 126 -12.38 2.85 -2.26
CA ASN A 126 -13.07 3.90 -1.53
C ASN A 126 -14.29 4.43 -2.30
N VAL A 127 -14.19 4.53 -3.62
CA VAL A 127 -15.31 4.94 -4.49
C VAL A 127 -16.35 3.85 -4.59
N GLN A 128 -15.96 2.59 -4.85
CA GLN A 128 -16.87 1.45 -4.96
C GLN A 128 -17.68 1.20 -3.69
N LYS A 129 -17.09 1.48 -2.53
CA LYS A 129 -17.78 1.38 -1.23
C LYS A 129 -18.50 2.65 -0.82
N GLU A 130 -18.54 3.65 -1.68
CA GLU A 130 -19.18 4.95 -1.44
C GLU A 130 -18.74 5.59 -0.10
N TYR A 131 -17.49 5.44 0.28
CA TYR A 131 -16.98 5.98 1.52
C TYR A 131 -16.94 7.52 1.49
N GLY A 132 -17.41 8.14 2.56
CA GLY A 132 -17.21 9.57 2.77
C GLY A 132 -15.73 9.93 2.82
N ILE A 133 -15.38 11.18 2.54
CA ILE A 133 -13.98 11.65 2.49
C ILE A 133 -13.20 11.25 3.75
N LEU A 134 -13.79 11.45 4.93
CA LEU A 134 -13.14 11.10 6.19
C LEU A 134 -12.93 9.58 6.34
N THR A 135 -13.94 8.80 6.05
CA THR A 135 -13.88 7.32 6.09
C THR A 135 -12.87 6.79 5.07
N GLY A 136 -12.80 7.40 3.88
CA GLY A 136 -11.82 7.07 2.85
C GLY A 136 -10.38 7.33 3.27
N ILE A 137 -10.12 8.44 3.99
CA ILE A 137 -8.79 8.73 4.55
C ILE A 137 -8.40 7.69 5.61
N VAL A 138 -9.32 7.35 6.51
CA VAL A 138 -9.08 6.34 7.55
C VAL A 138 -8.84 4.96 6.94
N ASN A 139 -9.63 4.58 5.93
CA ASN A 139 -9.41 3.33 5.19
C ASN A 139 -8.06 3.32 4.47
N GLY A 140 -7.67 4.42 3.84
CA GLY A 140 -6.35 4.58 3.20
C GLY A 140 -5.20 4.41 4.20
N PHE A 141 -5.30 5.05 5.37
CA PHE A 141 -4.32 4.91 6.45
C PHE A 141 -4.25 3.46 6.96
N ALA A 142 -5.40 2.83 7.22
CA ALA A 142 -5.49 1.45 7.70
C ALA A 142 -4.85 0.46 6.73
N THR A 143 -5.18 0.60 5.45
CA THR A 143 -4.65 -0.27 4.39
C THR A 143 -3.14 -0.10 4.22
N ALA A 144 -2.64 1.13 4.27
CA ALA A 144 -1.21 1.42 4.19
C ALA A 144 -0.43 0.91 5.41
N PHE A 145 -1.06 0.94 6.58
CA PHE A 145 -0.49 0.33 7.79
C PHE A 145 -0.40 -1.20 7.66
N GLY A 146 -1.44 -1.84 7.13
CA GLY A 146 -1.43 -3.27 6.81
C GLY A 146 -0.37 -3.65 5.79
N PHE A 147 -0.18 -2.82 4.75
CA PHE A 147 0.93 -2.97 3.79
C PHE A 147 2.29 -2.95 4.49
N THR A 148 2.48 -1.99 5.40
CA THR A 148 3.74 -1.82 6.13
C THR A 148 4.05 -3.04 7.03
N ILE A 149 3.04 -3.56 7.72
CA ILE A 149 3.20 -4.79 8.52
C ILE A 149 3.64 -5.95 7.61
N ALA A 150 2.95 -6.15 6.50
CA ALA A 150 3.25 -7.25 5.57
C ALA A 150 4.68 -7.17 5.00
N ILE A 151 5.14 -5.99 4.57
CA ILE A 151 6.48 -5.81 4.00
C ILE A 151 7.58 -5.99 5.06
N VAL A 152 7.35 -5.56 6.30
CA VAL A 152 8.31 -5.73 7.40
C VAL A 152 8.43 -7.20 7.79
N ILE A 153 7.32 -7.94 7.86
CA ILE A 153 7.33 -9.39 8.13
C ILE A 153 8.10 -10.12 7.03
N LEU A 154 7.81 -9.82 5.75
CA LEU A 154 8.54 -10.43 4.64
C LEU A 154 10.04 -10.11 4.69
N ALA A 155 10.41 -8.86 5.01
CA ALA A 155 11.81 -8.46 5.14
C ALA A 155 12.51 -9.24 6.26
N GLY A 156 11.86 -9.42 7.41
CA GLY A 156 12.39 -10.22 8.52
C GLY A 156 12.57 -11.70 8.15
N LEU A 157 11.62 -12.28 7.43
CA LEU A 157 11.74 -13.65 6.92
C LEU A 157 12.88 -13.80 5.93
N ARG A 158 13.04 -12.85 5.00
CA ARG A 158 14.14 -12.84 4.02
C ARG A 158 15.51 -12.71 4.68
N GLU A 159 15.65 -11.81 5.64
CA GLU A 159 16.89 -11.61 6.36
C GLU A 159 17.29 -12.90 7.14
N LYS A 160 16.30 -13.62 7.68
CA LYS A 160 16.54 -14.90 8.35
C LYS A 160 16.85 -16.04 7.39
N MET A 161 16.25 -16.04 6.19
CA MET A 161 16.50 -17.07 5.16
C MET A 161 17.88 -16.93 4.51
N GLU A 162 18.50 -15.75 4.54
CA GLU A 162 19.85 -15.52 3.97
C GLU A 162 20.93 -16.39 4.62
N TYR A 163 20.69 -16.84 5.86
CA TYR A 163 21.61 -17.72 6.62
C TYR A 163 21.33 -19.21 6.45
N ASN A 164 20.33 -19.60 5.69
CA ASN A 164 19.97 -21.01 5.49
C ASN A 164 20.50 -21.54 4.15
N ASP A 165 20.89 -22.83 4.15
CA ASP A 165 21.26 -23.54 2.92
C ASP A 165 20.02 -23.81 2.07
N ILE A 166 19.84 -22.96 1.06
CA ILE A 166 18.75 -23.07 0.09
C ILE A 166 19.33 -23.62 -1.22
N SER A 167 18.66 -24.62 -1.81
CA SER A 167 19.02 -25.19 -3.10
C SER A 167 19.18 -24.09 -4.17
N GLU A 168 20.20 -24.18 -5.01
CA GLU A 168 20.54 -23.17 -6.05
C GLU A 168 19.34 -22.82 -6.95
N SER A 169 18.49 -23.81 -7.26
CA SER A 169 17.29 -23.62 -8.08
C SER A 169 16.21 -22.71 -7.43
N PHE A 170 16.22 -22.58 -6.12
CA PHE A 170 15.25 -21.77 -5.36
C PHE A 170 15.83 -20.43 -4.88
N GLN A 171 17.13 -20.22 -5.03
CA GLN A 171 17.76 -18.96 -4.61
C GLN A 171 17.22 -17.75 -5.38
N GLY A 172 17.05 -16.63 -4.68
CA GLY A 172 16.62 -15.34 -5.26
C GLY A 172 15.11 -15.11 -5.23
N THR A 173 14.53 -14.78 -6.37
CA THR A 173 13.10 -14.43 -6.50
C THR A 173 12.12 -15.59 -6.19
N PRO A 174 12.40 -16.86 -6.59
CA PRO A 174 11.46 -17.96 -6.36
C PRO A 174 11.15 -18.21 -4.90
N ILE A 175 12.15 -18.20 -4.01
CA ILE A 175 11.93 -18.42 -2.57
C ILE A 175 11.14 -17.28 -1.93
N VAL A 176 11.31 -16.05 -2.42
CA VAL A 176 10.56 -14.88 -1.93
C VAL A 176 9.09 -14.98 -2.30
N LEU A 177 8.79 -15.42 -3.53
CA LEU A 177 7.41 -15.65 -3.98
C LEU A 177 6.75 -16.77 -3.19
N LEU A 178 7.46 -17.86 -2.95
CA LEU A 178 6.98 -18.98 -2.14
C LEU A 178 6.66 -18.52 -0.71
N THR A 179 7.55 -17.73 -0.12
CA THR A 179 7.33 -17.15 1.22
C THR A 179 6.12 -16.22 1.24
N ALA A 180 5.96 -15.39 0.21
CA ALA A 180 4.80 -14.51 0.08
C ALA A 180 3.49 -15.31 -0.07
N CYS A 181 3.49 -16.41 -0.81
CA CYS A 181 2.34 -17.32 -0.92
C CYS A 181 1.98 -17.94 0.44
N LEU A 182 2.97 -18.43 1.19
CA LEU A 182 2.75 -19.00 2.53
C LEU A 182 2.20 -17.95 3.50
N MET A 183 2.72 -16.71 3.44
CA MET A 183 2.18 -15.59 4.20
C MET A 183 0.72 -15.29 3.82
N ALA A 184 0.38 -15.30 2.53
CA ALA A 184 -0.99 -15.07 2.07
C ALA A 184 -1.95 -16.14 2.58
N ILE A 185 -1.55 -17.42 2.59
CA ILE A 185 -2.35 -18.53 3.17
C ILE A 185 -2.53 -18.33 4.67
N ALA A 186 -1.47 -17.95 5.39
CA ALA A 186 -1.56 -17.68 6.82
C ALA A 186 -2.52 -16.52 7.14
N PHE A 187 -2.48 -15.44 6.36
CA PHE A 187 -3.38 -14.30 6.53
C PHE A 187 -4.83 -14.61 6.09
N CYS A 188 -5.02 -15.53 5.14
CA CYS A 188 -6.35 -15.99 4.75
C CYS A 188 -7.10 -16.66 5.92
N GLY A 189 -6.37 -17.25 6.88
CA GLY A 189 -6.95 -17.79 8.12
C GLY A 189 -7.64 -16.74 8.99
N PHE A 190 -7.31 -15.45 8.85
CA PHE A 190 -7.99 -14.38 9.57
C PHE A 190 -9.27 -13.88 8.87
N SER A 191 -9.50 -14.26 7.61
CA SER A 191 -10.64 -13.74 6.82
C SER A 191 -12.01 -14.27 7.29
N GLY A 192 -12.05 -15.19 8.24
CA GLY A 192 -13.28 -15.73 8.85
C GLY A 192 -13.60 -15.20 10.25
N LEU A 193 -12.82 -14.24 10.76
CA LEU A 193 -12.94 -13.76 12.14
C LEU A 193 -13.83 -12.50 12.30
N ILE A 194 -14.21 -11.85 11.19
CA ILE A 194 -15.04 -10.63 11.19
C ILE A 194 -16.19 -10.79 10.21
#